data_7fcf38931a294c774f005de7d411185b
#
_entry.id   7fcf38931a294c774f005de7d411185b
#
_cell.length_a   1.000
_cell.length_b   1.000
_cell.length_c   1.000
_cell.angle_alpha   90.00
_cell.angle_beta   90.00
_cell.angle_gamma   90.00
#
_symmetry.space_group_name_H-M   'P 1'
#
loop_
_entity.id
_entity.type
_entity.pdbx_description
1 polymer ?
#
loop_
_entity_poly.entity_id
_entity_poly.type
_entity_poly.pdbx_seq_one_letter_code
_entity_poly.pdbx_strand_id
1 'polypeptide(L)'
;MNSNDRARLIKRITTIEGLTDKERSDLLGLLREDKSYGLVWEDKPEDIEERLRDELPVLTEISERAILSKDEDAPNHILIEGDNLEALVSLAYTHEGKIDVIYIDPPYNTGNDFIYEDDFSQNADDSYVAKEDTYRHSKWLSFMSRRLKIAKKLLSDRGVIFISIDDNEQAQLKMLCDDIDFFGSLNFLGQLVLKTATDNNATQINTEHEYMLCYCKNRDFQANWKRTGQAARLVIEKYGELRSLGLPIPDIQKELRKWIKANKDNLPQVTHYNNVDEKGVYSSSSNSSNPHPGGYTYDILHPVTGLACPKPLNG
;
A
#
# COMPACT_ATOMS: atom_id res chain seq x y z
N MET A 1 12.29 -28.28 -15.08
CA MET A 1 13.43 -29.15 -15.41
C MET A 1 14.03 -29.64 -14.10
N ASN A 2 14.38 -30.95 -13.95
CA ASN A 2 14.95 -31.41 -12.70
C ASN A 2 16.46 -31.01 -12.59
N SER A 3 17.02 -31.04 -11.37
CA SER A 3 18.41 -30.62 -11.10
C SER A 3 19.46 -31.41 -11.89
N ASN A 4 19.22 -32.68 -12.14
CA ASN A 4 20.16 -33.55 -12.88
C ASN A 4 20.15 -33.21 -14.38
N ASP A 5 18.98 -32.93 -14.97
CA ASP A 5 18.85 -32.53 -16.37
C ASP A 5 19.47 -31.17 -16.60
N ARG A 6 19.32 -30.23 -15.64
CA ARG A 6 19.95 -28.92 -15.68
C ARG A 6 21.47 -28.99 -15.66
N ALA A 7 22.02 -29.76 -14.75
CA ALA A 7 23.47 -29.99 -14.67
C ALA A 7 24.03 -30.63 -15.96
N ARG A 8 23.29 -31.59 -16.55
CA ARG A 8 23.64 -32.22 -17.82
C ARG A 8 23.61 -31.23 -18.99
N LEU A 9 22.62 -30.33 -19.06
CA LEU A 9 22.53 -29.30 -20.08
C LEU A 9 23.64 -28.26 -19.95
N ILE A 10 23.95 -27.82 -18.75
CA ILE A 10 25.08 -26.90 -18.48
C ILE A 10 26.38 -27.50 -19.01
N LYS A 11 26.64 -28.77 -18.68
CA LYS A 11 27.84 -29.45 -19.15
C LYS A 11 27.90 -29.56 -20.67
N ARG A 12 26.77 -29.84 -21.34
CA ARG A 12 26.69 -29.91 -22.81
C ARG A 12 26.93 -28.52 -23.45
N ILE A 13 26.30 -27.46 -22.97
CA ILE A 13 26.48 -26.12 -23.52
C ILE A 13 27.93 -25.65 -23.39
N THR A 14 28.61 -26.03 -22.31
CA THR A 14 30.03 -25.70 -22.13
C THR A 14 30.93 -26.35 -23.19
N THR A 15 30.52 -27.50 -23.75
CA THR A 15 31.31 -28.27 -24.71
C THR A 15 30.83 -28.18 -26.18
N ILE A 16 29.75 -27.51 -26.48
CA ILE A 16 29.21 -27.30 -27.84
C ILE A 16 30.19 -26.44 -28.65
N GLU A 17 30.63 -26.92 -29.77
CA GLU A 17 31.39 -26.15 -30.76
C GLU A 17 30.46 -25.30 -31.61
N GLY A 18 30.92 -24.11 -32.02
CA GLY A 18 30.16 -23.20 -32.89
C GLY A 18 29.37 -22.09 -32.17
N LEU A 19 29.30 -22.09 -30.83
CA LEU A 19 28.76 -21.00 -30.04
C LEU A 19 29.84 -19.96 -29.76
N THR A 20 29.53 -18.69 -29.97
CA THR A 20 30.34 -17.60 -29.47
C THR A 20 30.38 -17.55 -27.96
N ASP A 21 31.42 -16.95 -27.37
CA ASP A 21 31.51 -16.81 -25.90
C ASP A 21 30.32 -16.06 -25.29
N LYS A 22 29.75 -15.11 -26.03
CA LYS A 22 28.55 -14.36 -25.61
C LYS A 22 27.33 -15.28 -25.59
N GLU A 23 27.04 -15.97 -26.69
CA GLU A 23 25.90 -16.91 -26.75
C GLU A 23 26.00 -18.02 -25.69
N ARG A 24 27.20 -18.52 -25.46
CA ARG A 24 27.47 -19.50 -24.41
C ARG A 24 27.18 -18.93 -23.02
N SER A 25 27.63 -17.70 -22.75
CA SER A 25 27.39 -17.00 -21.48
C SER A 25 25.90 -16.76 -21.26
N ASP A 26 25.18 -16.30 -22.28
CA ASP A 26 23.75 -16.02 -22.22
C ASP A 26 22.95 -17.31 -21.95
N LEU A 27 23.25 -18.39 -22.66
CA LEU A 27 22.62 -19.69 -22.45
C LEU A 27 22.90 -20.28 -21.05
N LEU A 28 24.12 -20.14 -20.56
CA LEU A 28 24.49 -20.58 -19.21
C LEU A 28 23.84 -19.69 -18.15
N GLY A 29 23.65 -18.39 -18.43
CA GLY A 29 22.89 -17.46 -17.60
C GLY A 29 21.46 -17.93 -17.41
N LEU A 30 20.74 -18.16 -18.52
CA LEU A 30 19.35 -18.67 -18.49
C LEU A 30 19.20 -19.99 -17.73
N LEU A 31 20.20 -20.88 -17.82
CA LEU A 31 20.19 -22.14 -17.08
C LEU A 31 20.59 -22.00 -15.60
N ARG A 32 21.34 -20.96 -15.25
CA ARG A 32 21.80 -20.69 -13.87
C ARG A 32 20.87 -19.79 -13.10
N GLU A 33 19.89 -19.16 -13.76
CA GLU A 33 18.82 -18.47 -13.06
C GLU A 33 18.20 -19.43 -12.05
N ASP A 34 18.55 -19.23 -10.79
CA ASP A 34 17.87 -19.91 -9.70
C ASP A 34 16.41 -19.52 -9.78
N LYS A 35 15.52 -20.52 -9.67
CA LYS A 35 14.11 -20.22 -9.51
C LYS A 35 14.00 -19.29 -8.31
N SER A 36 13.82 -18.01 -8.54
CA SER A 36 13.46 -17.09 -7.50
C SER A 36 12.12 -17.57 -6.91
N TYR A 37 12.06 -17.74 -5.59
CA TYR A 37 10.79 -17.91 -4.91
C TYR A 37 9.99 -16.62 -5.11
N GLY A 38 8.87 -16.71 -5.82
CA GLY A 38 8.05 -15.56 -6.14
C GLY A 38 6.89 -15.94 -7.03
N LEU A 39 6.11 -14.94 -7.39
CA LEU A 39 5.00 -15.06 -8.31
C LEU A 39 5.56 -15.26 -9.73
N VAL A 40 5.16 -16.36 -10.37
CA VAL A 40 5.48 -16.66 -11.77
C VAL A 40 4.18 -16.86 -12.51
N TRP A 41 3.97 -16.13 -13.59
CA TRP A 41 2.80 -16.27 -14.47
C TRP A 41 3.21 -16.32 -15.93
N GLU A 42 2.32 -16.81 -16.77
CA GLU A 42 2.48 -16.77 -18.21
C GLU A 42 2.16 -15.34 -18.69
N ASP A 43 3.12 -14.67 -19.31
CA ASP A 43 2.92 -13.33 -19.83
C ASP A 43 1.98 -13.34 -21.03
N LYS A 44 0.95 -12.49 -20.99
CA LYS A 44 -0.06 -12.34 -22.04
C LYS A 44 -0.03 -10.90 -22.54
N PRO A 45 0.58 -10.64 -23.72
CA PRO A 45 0.58 -9.31 -24.30
C PRO A 45 -0.85 -8.86 -24.63
N GLU A 46 -1.10 -7.57 -24.44
CA GLU A 46 -2.31 -6.90 -24.91
C GLU A 46 -2.09 -6.39 -26.35
N ASP A 47 -3.13 -6.37 -27.19
CA ASP A 47 -3.04 -5.85 -28.57
C ASP A 47 -2.51 -4.41 -28.64
N ILE A 48 -2.85 -3.63 -27.62
CA ILE A 48 -2.37 -2.25 -27.48
C ILE A 48 -0.85 -2.16 -27.33
N GLU A 49 -0.19 -3.19 -26.78
CA GLU A 49 1.26 -3.19 -26.63
C GLU A 49 1.98 -3.33 -27.98
N GLU A 50 1.38 -4.04 -28.92
CA GLU A 50 1.93 -4.12 -30.27
C GLU A 50 1.90 -2.76 -30.94
N ARG A 51 0.81 -2.02 -30.79
CA ARG A 51 0.70 -0.64 -31.31
C ARG A 51 1.70 0.29 -30.66
N LEU A 52 1.90 0.21 -29.33
CA LEU A 52 2.82 1.06 -28.58
C LEU A 52 4.32 0.83 -28.93
N ARG A 53 4.64 -0.23 -29.67
CA ARG A 53 6.01 -0.44 -30.20
C ARG A 53 6.34 0.50 -31.34
N ASP A 54 5.35 0.80 -32.18
CA ASP A 54 5.52 1.56 -33.41
C ASP A 54 4.88 2.95 -33.36
N GLU A 55 3.93 3.16 -32.43
CA GLU A 55 3.15 4.39 -32.31
C GLU A 55 3.33 5.02 -30.93
N LEU A 56 3.50 6.35 -30.89
CA LEU A 56 3.56 7.12 -29.65
C LEU A 56 2.18 7.76 -29.39
N PRO A 57 1.49 7.43 -28.29
CA PRO A 57 0.23 8.06 -27.95
C PRO A 57 0.45 9.52 -27.56
N VAL A 58 -0.43 10.39 -28.02
CA VAL A 58 -0.39 11.84 -27.75
C VAL A 58 -1.72 12.28 -27.19
N LEU A 59 -1.69 13.00 -26.06
CA LEU A 59 -2.88 13.63 -25.49
C LEU A 59 -3.27 14.86 -26.32
N THR A 60 -4.54 14.93 -26.72
CA THR A 60 -5.11 16.08 -27.45
C THR A 60 -6.11 16.78 -26.53
N GLU A 61 -5.92 18.09 -26.33
CA GLU A 61 -6.85 18.89 -25.55
C GLU A 61 -8.17 19.13 -26.31
N ILE A 62 -9.28 18.92 -25.61
CA ILE A 62 -10.64 19.22 -26.11
C ILE A 62 -11.11 20.52 -25.43
N SER A 63 -10.69 21.64 -25.98
CA SER A 63 -10.90 22.98 -25.37
C SER A 63 -12.38 23.31 -25.15
N GLU A 64 -13.31 22.75 -25.96
CA GLU A 64 -14.76 22.97 -25.81
C GLU A 64 -15.32 22.32 -24.54
N ARG A 65 -14.61 21.36 -23.97
CA ARG A 65 -14.98 20.70 -22.70
C ARG A 65 -14.25 21.26 -21.49
N ALA A 66 -13.35 22.23 -21.68
CA ALA A 66 -12.58 22.81 -20.60
C ALA A 66 -13.48 23.62 -19.62
N ILE A 67 -13.34 23.35 -18.34
CA ILE A 67 -13.98 24.12 -17.28
C ILE A 67 -12.96 25.14 -16.78
N LEU A 68 -13.10 26.37 -17.21
CA LEU A 68 -12.19 27.45 -16.85
C LEU A 68 -12.58 28.07 -15.51
N SER A 69 -11.64 28.15 -14.58
CA SER A 69 -11.79 28.94 -13.35
C SER A 69 -11.56 30.43 -13.64
N LYS A 70 -12.27 31.32 -12.92
CA LYS A 70 -11.98 32.75 -12.90
C LYS A 70 -10.84 33.11 -11.94
N ASP A 71 -10.45 32.17 -11.09
CA ASP A 71 -9.37 32.31 -10.14
C ASP A 71 -8.10 31.71 -10.78
N GLU A 72 -7.09 32.55 -11.02
CA GLU A 72 -5.82 32.13 -11.62
C GLU A 72 -5.02 31.19 -10.71
N ASP A 73 -5.26 31.19 -9.40
CA ASP A 73 -4.64 30.33 -8.41
C ASP A 73 -5.40 29.01 -8.19
N ALA A 74 -6.52 28.80 -8.90
CA ALA A 74 -7.29 27.56 -8.78
C ALA A 74 -6.47 26.35 -9.26
N PRO A 75 -6.57 25.20 -8.57
CA PRO A 75 -5.86 23.99 -8.98
C PRO A 75 -6.36 23.51 -10.35
N ASN A 76 -5.44 23.13 -11.21
CA ASN A 76 -5.76 22.51 -12.49
C ASN A 76 -6.09 21.03 -12.29
N HIS A 77 -7.17 20.59 -12.93
CA HIS A 77 -7.57 19.21 -13.00
C HIS A 77 -7.57 18.74 -14.46
N ILE A 78 -7.02 17.56 -14.71
CA ILE A 78 -6.95 16.97 -16.04
C ILE A 78 -7.79 15.71 -16.02
N LEU A 79 -8.77 15.60 -16.92
CA LEU A 79 -9.50 14.38 -17.20
C LEU A 79 -9.00 13.82 -18.53
N ILE A 80 -8.50 12.59 -18.53
CA ILE A 80 -8.02 11.91 -19.73
C ILE A 80 -9.02 10.81 -20.07
N GLU A 81 -9.52 10.82 -21.30
CA GLU A 81 -10.45 9.82 -21.85
C GLU A 81 -9.72 8.99 -22.90
N GLY A 82 -9.75 7.67 -22.75
CA GLY A 82 -9.09 6.73 -23.67
C GLY A 82 -8.60 5.47 -22.95
N ASP A 83 -7.81 4.66 -23.65
CA ASP A 83 -7.17 3.51 -23.02
C ASP A 83 -6.18 3.96 -21.94
N ASN A 84 -6.25 3.31 -20.78
CA ASN A 84 -5.45 3.73 -19.62
C ASN A 84 -3.95 3.42 -19.77
N LEU A 85 -3.56 2.39 -20.54
CA LEU A 85 -2.14 2.11 -20.79
C LEU A 85 -1.53 3.17 -21.71
N GLU A 86 -2.25 3.58 -22.79
CA GLU A 86 -1.84 4.70 -23.66
C GLU A 86 -1.74 6.02 -22.90
N ALA A 87 -2.74 6.28 -22.04
CA ALA A 87 -2.73 7.47 -21.18
C ALA A 87 -1.53 7.48 -20.21
N LEU A 88 -1.23 6.36 -19.57
CA LEU A 88 -0.08 6.23 -18.68
C LEU A 88 1.25 6.40 -19.43
N VAL A 89 1.38 5.84 -20.63
CA VAL A 89 2.57 6.02 -21.49
C VAL A 89 2.75 7.50 -21.82
N SER A 90 1.67 8.19 -22.24
CA SER A 90 1.72 9.63 -22.54
C SER A 90 2.13 10.46 -21.30
N LEU A 91 1.57 10.15 -20.14
CA LEU A 91 1.90 10.82 -18.89
C LEU A 91 3.35 10.59 -18.46
N ALA A 92 3.93 9.43 -18.76
CA ALA A 92 5.31 9.12 -18.40
C ALA A 92 6.32 10.13 -18.99
N TYR A 93 6.05 10.69 -20.16
CA TYR A 93 6.91 11.71 -20.75
C TYR A 93 6.87 13.07 -20.06
N THR A 94 5.74 13.40 -19.44
CA THR A 94 5.53 14.74 -18.88
C THR A 94 5.52 14.77 -17.36
N HIS A 95 5.17 13.64 -16.73
CA HIS A 95 4.92 13.54 -15.28
C HIS A 95 5.79 12.52 -14.57
N GLU A 96 6.85 12.00 -15.18
CA GLU A 96 7.79 11.10 -14.49
C GLU A 96 8.34 11.75 -13.21
N GLY A 97 8.21 11.02 -12.09
CA GLY A 97 8.72 11.46 -10.78
C GLY A 97 7.97 12.64 -10.16
N LYS A 98 6.77 12.99 -10.64
CA LYS A 98 6.04 14.20 -10.20
C LYS A 98 4.76 13.92 -9.43
N ILE A 99 4.27 12.69 -9.40
CA ILE A 99 2.99 12.36 -8.79
C ILE A 99 3.19 11.94 -7.34
N ASP A 100 2.56 12.61 -6.40
CA ASP A 100 2.68 12.31 -4.98
C ASP A 100 1.72 11.22 -4.52
N VAL A 101 0.54 11.11 -5.13
CA VAL A 101 -0.46 10.09 -4.79
C VAL A 101 -1.07 9.51 -6.05
N ILE A 102 -1.07 8.19 -6.16
CA ILE A 102 -1.83 7.45 -7.16
C ILE A 102 -2.90 6.63 -6.41
N TYR A 103 -4.14 6.70 -6.87
CA TYR A 103 -5.20 5.79 -6.46
C TYR A 103 -5.71 5.07 -7.69
N ILE A 104 -5.81 3.75 -7.60
CA ILE A 104 -6.38 2.92 -8.66
C ILE A 104 -7.41 1.95 -8.08
N ASP A 105 -8.43 1.73 -8.89
CA ASP A 105 -9.49 0.76 -8.66
C ASP A 105 -9.53 -0.14 -9.90
N PRO A 106 -8.70 -1.20 -9.93
CA PRO A 106 -8.56 -2.07 -11.09
C PRO A 106 -9.75 -3.02 -11.20
N PRO A 107 -9.94 -3.72 -12.34
CA PRO A 107 -10.84 -4.86 -12.41
C PRO A 107 -10.49 -5.90 -11.34
N TYR A 108 -11.50 -6.41 -10.62
CA TYR A 108 -11.28 -7.36 -9.52
C TYR A 108 -11.23 -8.82 -9.98
N ASN A 109 -11.44 -9.08 -11.28
CA ASN A 109 -11.45 -10.42 -11.87
C ASN A 109 -12.51 -11.32 -11.23
N THR A 110 -13.69 -10.77 -10.98
CA THR A 110 -14.79 -11.48 -10.30
C THR A 110 -15.43 -12.58 -11.16
N GLY A 111 -15.11 -12.59 -12.46
CA GLY A 111 -15.68 -13.50 -13.46
C GLY A 111 -17.10 -13.11 -13.87
N ASN A 112 -17.50 -11.87 -13.65
CA ASN A 112 -18.73 -11.28 -14.15
C ASN A 112 -18.39 -9.97 -14.87
N ASP A 113 -18.88 -9.82 -16.10
CA ASP A 113 -18.78 -8.54 -16.80
C ASP A 113 -19.76 -7.55 -16.17
N PHE A 114 -19.24 -6.43 -15.73
CA PHE A 114 -20.00 -5.24 -15.34
C PHE A 114 -20.05 -4.23 -16.50
N ILE A 115 -19.91 -2.93 -16.18
CA ILE A 115 -19.79 -1.87 -17.19
C ILE A 115 -18.43 -1.96 -17.93
N TYR A 116 -17.45 -2.58 -17.29
CA TYR A 116 -16.11 -2.87 -17.81
C TYR A 116 -15.90 -4.38 -17.86
N GLU A 117 -15.02 -4.84 -18.76
CA GLU A 117 -14.56 -6.22 -18.78
C GLU A 117 -13.80 -6.52 -17.48
N ASP A 118 -14.42 -7.28 -16.57
CA ASP A 118 -13.88 -7.72 -15.29
C ASP A 118 -13.68 -9.24 -15.26
N ASP A 119 -13.85 -9.89 -16.41
CA ASP A 119 -13.67 -11.33 -16.58
C ASP A 119 -12.45 -11.64 -17.44
N PHE A 120 -11.37 -12.02 -16.79
CA PHE A 120 -10.14 -12.48 -17.45
C PHE A 120 -10.14 -13.99 -17.70
N SER A 121 -11.29 -14.65 -17.58
CA SER A 121 -11.44 -16.09 -17.84
C SER A 121 -11.56 -16.45 -19.32
N GLN A 122 -11.84 -15.48 -20.19
CA GLN A 122 -11.99 -15.73 -21.63
C GLN A 122 -10.63 -15.65 -22.35
N ASN A 123 -10.44 -16.57 -23.31
CA ASN A 123 -9.29 -16.54 -24.22
C ASN A 123 -9.66 -15.76 -25.50
N ALA A 124 -8.64 -15.22 -26.18
CA ALA A 124 -8.81 -14.59 -27.49
C ALA A 124 -9.46 -15.51 -28.56
N ASP A 125 -9.43 -16.82 -28.34
CA ASP A 125 -10.01 -17.85 -29.21
C ASP A 125 -11.41 -18.30 -28.78
N ASP A 126 -12.17 -17.49 -28.02
CA ASP A 126 -13.52 -17.83 -27.50
C ASP A 126 -13.58 -19.11 -26.63
N SER A 127 -12.48 -19.67 -26.20
CA SER A 127 -12.50 -20.81 -25.30
C SER A 127 -12.69 -20.34 -23.86
N TYR A 128 -13.79 -20.74 -23.25
CA TYR A 128 -14.13 -20.46 -21.85
C TYR A 128 -13.08 -21.10 -20.92
N VAL A 129 -12.44 -20.29 -20.10
CA VAL A 129 -11.57 -20.75 -19.02
C VAL A 129 -12.39 -20.77 -17.73
N ALA A 130 -12.47 -21.93 -17.07
CA ALA A 130 -13.25 -22.07 -15.84
C ALA A 130 -12.77 -21.09 -14.75
N LYS A 131 -13.70 -20.61 -13.90
CA LYS A 131 -13.37 -19.68 -12.80
C LYS A 131 -12.30 -20.21 -11.85
N GLU A 132 -12.18 -21.53 -11.74
CA GLU A 132 -11.16 -22.19 -10.92
C GLU A 132 -9.81 -22.32 -11.65
N ASP A 133 -9.73 -21.95 -12.93
CA ASP A 133 -8.47 -22.03 -13.67
C ASP A 133 -7.56 -20.84 -13.27
N THR A 134 -6.36 -21.18 -12.84
CA THR A 134 -5.32 -20.19 -12.48
C THR A 134 -4.86 -19.34 -13.67
N TYR A 135 -5.21 -19.71 -14.88
CA TYR A 135 -4.89 -18.98 -16.11
C TYR A 135 -5.49 -17.56 -16.14
N ARG A 136 -6.68 -17.36 -15.60
CA ARG A 136 -7.30 -16.04 -15.45
C ARG A 136 -6.42 -15.07 -14.65
N HIS A 137 -5.75 -15.57 -13.62
CA HIS A 137 -4.81 -14.77 -12.83
C HIS A 137 -3.60 -14.33 -13.66
N SER A 138 -3.11 -15.16 -14.59
CA SER A 138 -1.99 -14.81 -15.48
C SER A 138 -2.32 -13.65 -16.41
N LYS A 139 -3.53 -13.63 -16.99
CA LYS A 139 -4.00 -12.50 -17.80
C LYS A 139 -4.10 -11.22 -16.96
N TRP A 140 -4.74 -11.30 -15.82
CA TRP A 140 -4.90 -10.16 -14.92
C TRP A 140 -3.54 -9.62 -14.44
N LEU A 141 -2.62 -10.50 -14.08
CA LEU A 141 -1.26 -10.12 -13.69
C LEU A 141 -0.49 -9.43 -14.83
N SER A 142 -0.64 -9.92 -16.06
CA SER A 142 -0.05 -9.30 -17.24
C SER A 142 -0.60 -7.89 -17.45
N PHE A 143 -1.92 -7.72 -17.39
CA PHE A 143 -2.61 -6.43 -17.46
C PHE A 143 -2.11 -5.45 -16.38
N MET A 144 -2.07 -5.89 -15.12
CA MET A 144 -1.66 -5.05 -13.99
C MET A 144 -0.16 -4.72 -14.00
N SER A 145 0.69 -5.67 -14.36
CA SER A 145 2.14 -5.50 -14.31
C SER A 145 2.61 -4.33 -15.15
N ARG A 146 2.05 -4.15 -16.35
CA ARG A 146 2.44 -3.07 -17.27
C ARG A 146 2.06 -1.71 -16.71
N ARG A 147 0.86 -1.58 -16.19
CA ARG A 147 0.31 -0.35 -15.60
C ARG A 147 1.05 0.04 -14.32
N LEU A 148 1.33 -0.92 -13.45
CA LEU A 148 2.05 -0.69 -12.20
C LEU A 148 3.51 -0.28 -12.43
N LYS A 149 4.19 -0.81 -13.45
CA LYS A 149 5.54 -0.38 -13.82
C LYS A 149 5.59 1.09 -14.22
N ILE A 150 4.60 1.54 -14.98
CA ILE A 150 4.52 2.96 -15.38
C ILE A 150 4.10 3.82 -14.18
N ALA A 151 3.11 3.37 -13.41
CA ALA A 151 2.69 4.08 -12.20
C ALA A 151 3.85 4.32 -11.23
N LYS A 152 4.73 3.32 -11.02
CA LYS A 152 5.95 3.49 -10.23
C LYS A 152 6.86 4.59 -10.76
N LYS A 153 7.02 4.70 -12.09
CA LYS A 153 7.83 5.76 -12.71
C LYS A 153 7.22 7.15 -12.50
N LEU A 154 5.90 7.26 -12.56
CA LEU A 154 5.19 8.52 -12.34
C LEU A 154 5.32 9.03 -10.91
N LEU A 155 5.41 8.14 -9.91
CA LEU A 155 5.52 8.53 -8.50
C LEU A 155 6.78 9.35 -8.24
N SER A 156 6.62 10.43 -7.46
CA SER A 156 7.73 11.16 -6.83
C SER A 156 8.44 10.26 -5.81
N ASP A 157 9.63 10.65 -5.35
CA ASP A 157 10.35 9.83 -4.36
C ASP A 157 9.60 9.67 -3.04
N ARG A 158 8.70 10.62 -2.71
CA ARG A 158 7.77 10.53 -1.57
C ARG A 158 6.39 10.00 -1.96
N GLY A 159 6.23 9.64 -3.22
CA GLY A 159 4.95 9.22 -3.76
C GLY A 159 4.47 7.90 -3.20
N VAL A 160 3.15 7.77 -3.12
CA VAL A 160 2.45 6.57 -2.62
C VAL A 160 1.37 6.14 -3.60
N ILE A 161 1.12 4.84 -3.65
CA ILE A 161 0.02 4.27 -4.43
C ILE A 161 -0.93 3.51 -3.51
N PHE A 162 -2.22 3.73 -3.73
CA PHE A 162 -3.31 2.98 -3.11
C PHE A 162 -4.02 2.17 -4.19
N ILE A 163 -4.25 0.89 -3.93
CA ILE A 163 -4.83 -0.04 -4.89
C ILE A 163 -5.97 -0.78 -4.20
N SER A 164 -7.22 -0.52 -4.64
CA SER A 164 -8.39 -1.26 -4.18
C SER A 164 -8.40 -2.66 -4.81
N ILE A 165 -8.83 -3.65 -4.08
CA ILE A 165 -8.97 -5.04 -4.55
C ILE A 165 -9.82 -5.85 -3.58
N ASP A 166 -10.45 -6.92 -4.07
CA ASP A 166 -11.13 -7.91 -3.27
C ASP A 166 -10.34 -9.23 -3.14
N ASP A 167 -10.95 -10.25 -2.55
CA ASP A 167 -10.35 -11.57 -2.31
C ASP A 167 -9.96 -12.31 -3.60
N ASN A 168 -10.52 -11.94 -4.78
CA ASN A 168 -10.23 -12.65 -6.02
C ASN A 168 -8.77 -12.51 -6.44
N GLU A 169 -8.18 -11.31 -6.29
CA GLU A 169 -6.81 -11.02 -6.75
C GLU A 169 -5.91 -10.37 -5.69
N GLN A 170 -6.36 -10.23 -4.44
CA GLN A 170 -5.57 -9.59 -3.37
C GLN A 170 -4.20 -10.26 -3.15
N ALA A 171 -4.16 -11.59 -3.13
CA ALA A 171 -2.93 -12.34 -2.90
C ALA A 171 -1.95 -12.17 -4.07
N GLN A 172 -2.44 -12.26 -5.30
CA GLN A 172 -1.66 -12.10 -6.53
C GLN A 172 -1.12 -10.68 -6.65
N LEU A 173 -1.96 -9.67 -6.41
CA LEU A 173 -1.56 -8.26 -6.40
C LEU A 173 -0.48 -7.98 -5.34
N LYS A 174 -0.66 -8.53 -4.14
CA LYS A 174 0.32 -8.37 -3.06
C LYS A 174 1.67 -8.96 -3.44
N MET A 175 1.69 -10.17 -4.01
CA MET A 175 2.92 -10.80 -4.46
C MET A 175 3.57 -10.06 -5.62
N LEU A 176 2.78 -9.55 -6.57
CA LEU A 176 3.26 -8.72 -7.68
C LEU A 176 3.92 -7.44 -7.18
N CYS A 177 3.25 -6.73 -6.27
CA CYS A 177 3.76 -5.47 -5.72
C CYS A 177 4.98 -5.67 -4.80
N ASP A 178 5.10 -6.82 -4.13
CA ASP A 178 6.24 -7.16 -3.28
C ASP A 178 7.51 -7.47 -4.07
N ASP A 179 7.39 -7.78 -5.36
CA ASP A 179 8.54 -7.99 -6.22
C ASP A 179 9.36 -6.69 -6.37
N ILE A 180 10.69 -6.84 -6.42
CA ILE A 180 11.63 -5.71 -6.46
C ILE A 180 11.52 -4.90 -7.76
N ASP A 181 11.10 -5.54 -8.85
CA ASP A 181 10.87 -4.87 -10.13
C ASP A 181 9.69 -3.89 -10.08
N PHE A 182 8.77 -4.11 -9.13
CA PHE A 182 7.63 -3.23 -8.85
C PHE A 182 7.96 -2.30 -7.68
N PHE A 183 7.36 -2.51 -6.52
CA PHE A 183 7.59 -1.64 -5.36
C PHE A 183 8.58 -2.26 -4.38
N GLY A 184 8.58 -3.58 -4.23
CA GLY A 184 9.35 -4.31 -3.25
C GLY A 184 8.66 -4.37 -1.88
N SER A 185 8.79 -5.48 -1.17
CA SER A 185 8.13 -5.73 0.12
C SER A 185 8.50 -4.70 1.21
N LEU A 186 9.71 -4.12 1.16
CA LEU A 186 10.15 -3.09 2.12
C LEU A 186 9.38 -1.78 1.97
N ASN A 187 8.81 -1.51 0.80
CA ASN A 187 8.03 -0.32 0.50
C ASN A 187 6.52 -0.50 0.75
N PHE A 188 6.11 -1.66 1.25
CA PHE A 188 4.75 -1.89 1.70
C PHE A 188 4.46 -1.08 2.95
N LEU A 189 3.51 -0.12 2.88
CA LEU A 189 3.14 0.74 4.01
C LEU A 189 2.05 0.12 4.88
N GLY A 190 1.14 -0.64 4.27
CA GLY A 190 0.05 -1.30 4.98
C GLY A 190 -1.11 -1.68 4.08
N GLN A 191 -2.10 -2.33 4.67
CA GLN A 191 -3.35 -2.73 4.03
C GLN A 191 -4.51 -2.23 4.88
N LEU A 192 -5.44 -1.52 4.25
CA LEU A 192 -6.72 -1.19 4.86
C LEU A 192 -7.72 -2.31 4.52
N VAL A 193 -8.52 -2.68 5.49
CA VAL A 193 -9.67 -3.58 5.31
C VAL A 193 -10.92 -2.72 5.46
N LEU A 194 -11.66 -2.58 4.37
CA LEU A 194 -12.83 -1.71 4.29
C LEU A 194 -14.07 -2.58 4.37
N LYS A 195 -14.95 -2.29 5.33
CA LYS A 195 -16.25 -2.95 5.36
C LYS A 195 -17.10 -2.37 4.21
N THR A 196 -17.49 -3.22 3.28
CA THR A 196 -18.33 -2.88 2.14
C THR A 196 -19.79 -3.30 2.35
N ALA A 197 -20.41 -4.01 1.45
CA ALA A 197 -21.81 -4.41 1.56
C ALA A 197 -22.01 -5.52 2.59
N THR A 198 -23.26 -5.63 3.11
CA THR A 198 -23.74 -6.75 3.90
C THR A 198 -24.50 -7.70 2.97
N ASP A 199 -23.98 -8.91 2.76
CA ASP A 199 -24.76 -9.98 2.11
C ASP A 199 -25.52 -10.75 3.19
N ASN A 200 -26.86 -10.65 3.18
CA ASN A 200 -27.72 -11.32 4.16
C ASN A 200 -27.98 -12.79 3.82
N ASN A 201 -27.44 -13.32 2.73
CA ASN A 201 -27.73 -14.64 2.19
C ASN A 201 -26.53 -15.59 2.15
N ALA A 202 -25.48 -15.32 2.91
CA ALA A 202 -24.32 -16.19 2.96
C ALA A 202 -24.68 -17.60 3.41
N THR A 203 -24.19 -18.59 2.67
CA THR A 203 -24.44 -20.02 3.00
C THR A 203 -23.44 -20.57 4.00
N GLN A 204 -22.28 -19.93 4.16
CA GLN A 204 -21.20 -20.32 5.06
C GLN A 204 -20.56 -19.09 5.69
N ILE A 205 -19.32 -18.74 5.29
CA ILE A 205 -18.65 -17.53 5.75
C ILE A 205 -18.92 -16.42 4.74
N ASN A 206 -19.39 -15.29 5.24
CA ASN A 206 -19.65 -14.13 4.41
C ASN A 206 -18.45 -13.20 4.37
N THR A 207 -18.04 -12.80 3.17
CA THR A 207 -17.02 -11.76 2.96
C THR A 207 -17.73 -10.43 2.81
N GLU A 208 -17.58 -9.54 3.80
CA GLU A 208 -18.18 -8.20 3.83
C GLU A 208 -17.12 -7.10 3.77
N HIS A 209 -16.01 -7.36 3.09
CA HIS A 209 -14.90 -6.42 3.06
C HIS A 209 -14.16 -6.46 1.72
N GLU A 210 -13.46 -5.39 1.48
CA GLU A 210 -12.48 -5.22 0.41
C GLU A 210 -11.17 -4.74 1.02
N TYR A 211 -10.12 -4.77 0.23
CA TYR A 211 -8.80 -4.34 0.64
C TYR A 211 -8.38 -3.09 -0.12
N MET A 212 -7.54 -2.30 0.51
CA MET A 212 -6.78 -1.25 -0.15
C MET A 212 -5.31 -1.42 0.25
N LEU A 213 -4.49 -1.87 -0.69
CA LEU A 213 -3.05 -2.02 -0.50
C LEU A 213 -2.38 -0.66 -0.68
N CYS A 214 -1.42 -0.35 0.19
CA CYS A 214 -0.66 0.89 0.11
C CYS A 214 0.84 0.60 0.03
N TYR A 215 1.47 1.11 -1.02
CA TYR A 215 2.91 1.08 -1.24
C TYR A 215 3.46 2.48 -1.42
N CYS A 216 4.72 2.70 -1.06
CA CYS A 216 5.44 3.90 -1.44
C CYS A 216 6.50 3.58 -2.50
N LYS A 217 6.99 4.60 -3.20
CA LYS A 217 8.12 4.45 -4.12
C LYS A 217 9.40 4.19 -3.35
N ASN A 218 9.62 4.92 -2.25
CA ASN A 218 10.79 4.75 -1.39
C ASN A 218 10.42 5.04 0.08
N ARG A 219 10.62 4.04 0.94
CA ARG A 219 10.27 4.11 2.36
C ARG A 219 11.10 5.12 3.15
N ASP A 220 12.33 5.35 2.76
CA ASP A 220 13.23 6.26 3.48
C ASP A 220 12.78 7.72 3.41
N PHE A 221 11.97 8.07 2.40
CA PHE A 221 11.38 9.39 2.24
C PHE A 221 9.99 9.54 2.87
N GLN A 222 9.45 8.48 3.51
CA GLN A 222 8.14 8.55 4.14
C GLN A 222 8.20 9.14 5.55
N ALA A 223 7.48 10.22 5.76
CA ALA A 223 7.23 10.74 7.10
C ALA A 223 6.12 9.97 7.81
N ASN A 224 6.06 10.08 9.14
CA ASN A 224 4.93 9.55 9.89
C ASN A 224 3.64 10.29 9.53
N TRP A 225 2.66 9.58 9.03
CA TRP A 225 1.34 10.15 8.75
C TRP A 225 0.58 10.32 10.05
N LYS A 226 0.22 11.55 10.36
CA LYS A 226 -0.53 11.90 11.56
C LYS A 226 -1.82 12.61 11.17
N ARG A 227 -2.93 12.16 11.72
CA ARG A 227 -4.22 12.83 11.61
C ARG A 227 -4.82 13.00 12.99
N THR A 228 -5.12 14.24 13.34
CA THR A 228 -5.87 14.52 14.57
C THR A 228 -7.33 14.21 14.31
N GLY A 229 -7.86 13.17 14.95
CA GLY A 229 -9.27 12.81 14.88
C GLY A 229 -10.16 13.87 15.55
N GLN A 230 -11.46 13.88 15.22
CA GLN A 230 -12.42 14.81 15.80
C GLN A 230 -12.48 14.76 17.33
N ALA A 231 -12.53 13.54 17.90
CA ALA A 231 -12.51 13.35 19.35
C ALA A 231 -11.24 13.95 20.01
N ALA A 232 -10.06 13.79 19.36
CA ALA A 232 -8.83 14.38 19.85
C ALA A 232 -8.85 15.92 19.78
N ARG A 233 -9.45 16.50 18.73
CA ARG A 233 -9.63 17.95 18.63
C ARG A 233 -10.47 18.49 19.79
N LEU A 234 -11.59 17.85 20.11
CA LEU A 234 -12.44 18.24 21.24
C LEU A 234 -11.67 18.25 22.57
N VAL A 235 -10.79 17.26 22.79
CA VAL A 235 -9.96 17.22 24.02
C VAL A 235 -8.92 18.35 24.01
N ILE A 236 -8.31 18.64 22.87
CA ILE A 236 -7.32 19.74 22.72
C ILE A 236 -8.00 21.11 22.93
N GLU A 237 -9.17 21.31 22.33
CA GLU A 237 -9.96 22.54 22.48
C GLU A 237 -10.34 22.77 23.96
N LYS A 238 -10.85 21.71 24.63
CA LYS A 238 -11.19 21.78 26.04
C LYS A 238 -9.98 22.09 26.92
N TYR A 239 -8.82 21.51 26.63
CA TYR A 239 -7.57 21.87 27.31
C TYR A 239 -7.22 23.36 27.08
N GLY A 240 -7.33 23.84 25.85
CA GLY A 240 -7.10 25.26 25.52
C GLY A 240 -8.02 26.21 26.30
N GLU A 241 -9.32 25.90 26.42
CA GLU A 241 -10.28 26.63 27.23
C GLU A 241 -9.85 26.70 28.71
N LEU A 242 -9.54 25.52 29.31
CA LEU A 242 -9.12 25.47 30.71
C LEU A 242 -7.82 26.21 30.96
N ARG A 243 -6.89 26.18 30.02
CA ARG A 243 -5.62 26.92 30.12
C ARG A 243 -5.82 28.42 30.06
N SER A 244 -6.77 28.90 29.23
CA SER A 244 -7.09 30.33 29.12
C SER A 244 -7.67 30.94 30.40
N LEU A 245 -8.17 30.10 31.32
CA LEU A 245 -8.65 30.52 32.65
C LEU A 245 -7.51 30.80 33.66
N GLY A 246 -6.24 30.58 33.26
CA GLY A 246 -5.10 30.79 34.14
C GLY A 246 -4.97 29.82 35.31
N LEU A 247 -5.63 28.66 35.22
CA LEU A 247 -5.59 27.63 36.26
C LEU A 247 -4.23 26.93 36.35
N PRO A 248 -3.78 26.49 37.55
CA PRO A 248 -2.63 25.63 37.70
C PRO A 248 -2.81 24.29 36.97
N ILE A 249 -1.72 23.69 36.47
CA ILE A 249 -1.75 22.42 35.74
C ILE A 249 -2.52 21.30 36.45
N PRO A 250 -2.36 21.08 37.78
CA PRO A 250 -3.12 20.05 38.50
C PRO A 250 -4.64 20.28 38.46
N ASP A 251 -5.09 21.54 38.50
CA ASP A 251 -6.51 21.88 38.44
C ASP A 251 -7.07 21.72 37.01
N ILE A 252 -6.30 22.10 35.99
CA ILE A 252 -6.62 21.84 34.58
C ILE A 252 -6.80 20.33 34.38
N GLN A 253 -5.89 19.52 34.86
CA GLN A 253 -5.98 18.05 34.75
C GLN A 253 -7.21 17.48 35.42
N LYS A 254 -7.54 17.97 36.60
CA LYS A 254 -8.73 17.54 37.36
C LYS A 254 -10.02 17.87 36.61
N GLU A 255 -10.14 19.08 36.11
CA GLU A 255 -11.33 19.53 35.36
C GLU A 255 -11.42 18.83 33.99
N LEU A 256 -10.30 18.63 33.29
CA LEU A 256 -10.27 17.89 32.03
C LEU A 256 -10.71 16.43 32.23
N ARG A 257 -10.23 15.75 33.27
CA ARG A 257 -10.66 14.36 33.61
C ARG A 257 -12.16 14.29 33.90
N LYS A 258 -12.68 15.24 34.61
CA LYS A 258 -14.13 15.35 34.88
C LYS A 258 -14.92 15.52 33.60
N TRP A 259 -14.47 16.40 32.72
CA TRP A 259 -15.12 16.66 31.45
C TRP A 259 -15.03 15.45 30.51
N ILE A 260 -13.87 14.77 30.40
CA ILE A 260 -13.71 13.54 29.62
C ILE A 260 -14.69 12.46 30.10
N LYS A 261 -14.82 12.28 31.43
CA LYS A 261 -15.75 11.31 32.00
C LYS A 261 -17.21 11.62 31.62
N ALA A 262 -17.59 12.88 31.63
CA ALA A 262 -18.95 13.33 31.30
C ALA A 262 -19.26 13.22 29.79
N ASN A 263 -18.24 13.26 28.92
CA ASN A 263 -18.38 13.25 27.46
C ASN A 263 -17.86 11.95 26.82
N LYS A 264 -17.77 10.85 27.56
CA LYS A 264 -17.12 9.60 27.12
C LYS A 264 -17.67 9.08 25.80
N ASP A 265 -18.96 9.19 25.56
CA ASP A 265 -19.62 8.69 24.35
C ASP A 265 -19.22 9.47 23.09
N ASN A 266 -18.85 10.75 23.23
CA ASN A 266 -18.38 11.62 22.16
C ASN A 266 -16.86 11.55 21.96
N LEU A 267 -16.15 10.82 22.80
CA LEU A 267 -14.69 10.73 22.83
C LEU A 267 -14.17 9.30 22.60
N PRO A 268 -14.59 8.61 21.52
CA PRO A 268 -14.13 7.25 21.26
C PRO A 268 -12.62 7.23 21.11
N GLN A 269 -11.98 6.22 21.74
CA GLN A 269 -10.53 5.95 21.63
C GLN A 269 -9.57 7.01 22.20
N VAL A 270 -10.05 8.13 22.77
CA VAL A 270 -9.18 9.21 23.28
C VAL A 270 -9.32 9.46 24.78
N THR A 271 -10.17 8.74 25.49
CA THR A 271 -10.43 8.94 26.94
C THR A 271 -9.21 8.69 27.82
N HIS A 272 -8.19 7.98 27.33
CA HIS A 272 -6.92 7.73 28.02
C HIS A 272 -5.95 8.92 27.95
N TYR A 273 -6.18 9.90 27.07
CA TYR A 273 -5.45 11.17 27.06
C TYR A 273 -6.01 12.11 28.10
N ASN A 274 -5.68 11.87 29.37
CA ASN A 274 -6.25 12.56 30.51
C ASN A 274 -5.23 13.14 31.50
N ASN A 275 -3.97 13.13 31.12
CA ASN A 275 -2.90 13.83 31.83
C ASN A 275 -2.54 15.13 31.08
N VAL A 276 -2.06 16.11 31.83
CA VAL A 276 -1.78 17.45 31.33
C VAL A 276 -0.42 17.92 31.83
N ASP A 277 0.33 18.54 30.94
CA ASP A 277 1.54 19.31 31.27
C ASP A 277 1.54 20.66 30.51
N GLU A 278 2.64 21.37 30.56
CA GLU A 278 2.77 22.68 29.88
C GLU A 278 2.72 22.57 28.35
N LYS A 279 3.02 21.39 27.79
CA LYS A 279 3.05 21.11 26.36
C LYS A 279 1.70 20.67 25.81
N GLY A 280 0.81 20.19 26.67
CA GLY A 280 -0.52 19.74 26.23
C GLY A 280 -1.09 18.55 27.00
N VAL A 281 -2.00 17.86 26.34
CA VAL A 281 -2.65 16.66 26.85
C VAL A 281 -1.90 15.42 26.40
N TYR A 282 -1.67 14.48 27.30
CA TYR A 282 -0.96 13.25 26.99
C TYR A 282 -1.55 12.03 27.70
N SER A 283 -1.20 10.85 27.22
CA SER A 283 -1.48 9.58 27.90
C SER A 283 -0.21 9.06 28.56
N SER A 284 -0.31 8.72 29.84
CA SER A 284 0.75 7.94 30.48
C SER A 284 0.45 6.45 30.26
N SER A 285 1.23 5.82 29.40
CA SER A 285 1.28 4.36 29.34
C SER A 285 2.60 3.87 29.88
N SER A 286 2.59 2.75 30.63
CA SER A 286 3.83 2.10 30.97
C SER A 286 4.45 1.51 29.68
N ASN A 287 5.64 1.97 29.30
CA ASN A 287 6.37 1.45 28.16
C ASN A 287 7.02 0.08 28.42
N SER A 288 6.83 -0.48 29.60
CA SER A 288 7.33 -1.80 29.98
C SER A 288 6.16 -2.78 30.06
N SER A 289 6.03 -3.65 29.06
CA SER A 289 5.22 -4.86 29.20
C SER A 289 6.10 -5.95 29.80
N ASN A 290 5.68 -6.51 30.94
CA ASN A 290 6.33 -7.68 31.48
C ASN A 290 5.57 -8.92 31.00
N PRO A 291 6.15 -9.77 30.15
CA PRO A 291 5.48 -10.96 29.62
C PRO A 291 5.36 -12.08 30.65
N HIS A 292 5.96 -11.94 31.84
CA HIS A 292 5.93 -12.98 32.87
C HIS A 292 5.17 -12.52 34.12
N PRO A 293 4.32 -13.37 34.72
CA PRO A 293 3.73 -13.12 36.04
C PRO A 293 4.83 -12.91 37.08
N GLY A 294 4.79 -11.77 37.78
CA GLY A 294 5.75 -11.45 38.85
C GLY A 294 6.90 -10.55 38.50
N GLY A 295 7.13 -10.28 37.21
CA GLY A 295 8.10 -9.29 36.75
C GLY A 295 9.57 -9.60 37.04
N TYR A 296 10.43 -8.75 36.51
CA TYR A 296 11.84 -8.71 36.87
C TYR A 296 12.03 -7.69 38.00
N THR A 297 12.67 -8.11 39.08
CA THR A 297 13.08 -7.19 40.16
C THR A 297 14.53 -6.82 39.96
N TYR A 298 14.80 -5.54 39.75
CA TYR A 298 16.15 -5.01 39.68
C TYR A 298 16.21 -3.66 40.40
N ASP A 299 17.39 -3.33 40.95
CA ASP A 299 17.58 -2.06 41.61
C ASP A 299 17.89 -0.97 40.57
N ILE A 300 17.08 0.09 40.56
CA ILE A 300 17.38 1.30 39.78
C ILE A 300 18.29 2.18 40.60
N LEU A 301 19.52 2.36 40.15
CA LEU A 301 20.49 3.23 40.80
C LEU A 301 20.28 4.69 40.38
N HIS A 302 20.27 5.59 41.34
CA HIS A 302 20.21 7.02 41.08
C HIS A 302 21.47 7.47 40.32
N PRO A 303 21.37 8.15 39.15
CA PRO A 303 22.50 8.39 38.25
C PRO A 303 23.60 9.28 38.85
N VAL A 304 23.30 10.09 39.89
CA VAL A 304 24.25 10.98 40.54
C VAL A 304 24.82 10.40 41.85
N THR A 305 23.98 9.75 42.64
CA THR A 305 24.37 9.25 43.96
C THR A 305 24.81 7.80 43.98
N GLY A 306 24.47 7.02 42.95
CA GLY A 306 24.72 5.58 42.88
C GLY A 306 23.92 4.75 43.87
N LEU A 307 23.03 5.34 44.67
CA LEU A 307 22.18 4.64 45.61
C LEU A 307 20.93 4.05 44.92
N ALA A 308 20.50 2.91 45.42
CA ALA A 308 19.26 2.31 44.92
C ALA A 308 18.05 3.22 45.18
N CYS A 309 17.26 3.48 44.16
CA CYS A 309 16.01 4.22 44.30
C CYS A 309 15.00 3.39 45.14
N PRO A 310 14.18 4.04 45.99
CA PRO A 310 13.15 3.33 46.73
C PRO A 310 12.19 2.65 45.77
N LYS A 311 11.80 1.41 46.09
CA LYS A 311 10.82 0.63 45.30
C LYS A 311 9.50 1.39 45.27
N PRO A 312 8.81 1.46 44.08
CA PRO A 312 7.47 2.03 44.02
C PRO A 312 6.50 1.26 44.93
N LEU A 313 5.62 1.98 45.61
CA LEU A 313 4.65 1.40 46.56
C LEU A 313 3.63 0.44 45.90
N ASN A 314 3.51 0.47 44.58
CA ASN A 314 2.70 -0.44 43.80
C ASN A 314 3.59 -0.99 42.68
N GLY A 315 4.15 -2.16 42.92
CA GLY A 315 5.05 -2.86 42.01
C GLY A 315 4.41 -3.42 40.74
#